data_1ca7ebb690a06259fec547e8e00fd078
#
_entry.id   1ca7ebb690a06259fec547e8e00fd078
#
_cell.length_a   1.000
_cell.length_b   1.000
_cell.length_c   1.000
_cell.angle_alpha   90.00
_cell.angle_beta   90.00
_cell.angle_gamma   90.00
#
_symmetry.space_group_name_H-M   'P 1'
#
loop_
_entity.id
_entity.type
_entity.pdbx_description
1 polymer ?
#
loop_
_entity_poly.entity_id
_entity_poly.type
_entity_poly.pdbx_seq_one_letter_code
_entity_poly.pdbx_strand_id
1 'polypeptide(L)'
;DHMYDEVDSMLISVNVPKNLKNISNGRLRKVTSKKDQTRTYDWFVSNPINNYGVNINIGDYVGFSSEYEGENGLLDIDNYVLSYNLEKAKSHFKQVPMMIEAFEYWFGPYPFYEDSFKIVEVPYLGMEHQSSITYGNEFKNGYLGRDLSGTGWGLKFDYIIIHEGGHEWFANNITYIDIADMWIHEGFTAYSENLFLD
;
A
#
# COMPACT_ATOMS: atom_id res chain seq x y z
N ASP A 1 -11.02 -8.74 18.15
CA ASP A 1 -10.33 -9.33 17.01
C ASP A 1 -10.75 -8.63 15.73
N HIS A 2 -9.79 -8.18 14.93
CA HIS A 2 -10.03 -7.30 13.76
C HIS A 2 -10.94 -7.92 12.69
N MET A 3 -10.96 -9.22 12.51
CA MET A 3 -11.80 -9.90 11.52
C MET A 3 -13.32 -9.80 11.81
N TYR A 4 -13.72 -9.41 13.00
CA TYR A 4 -15.13 -9.14 13.34
C TYR A 4 -15.49 -7.66 13.35
N ASP A 5 -14.48 -6.79 13.20
CA ASP A 5 -14.64 -5.33 13.29
C ASP A 5 -14.64 -4.68 11.89
N GLU A 6 -14.81 -5.45 10.83
CA GLU A 6 -14.87 -4.96 9.47
C GLU A 6 -16.13 -4.13 9.25
N VAL A 7 -15.96 -2.93 8.75
CA VAL A 7 -17.04 -2.01 8.38
C VAL A 7 -17.11 -1.87 6.87
N ASP A 8 -18.31 -1.65 6.33
CA ASP A 8 -18.54 -1.56 4.86
C ASP A 8 -17.80 -0.39 4.21
N SER A 9 -17.55 0.67 4.96
CA SER A 9 -16.80 1.85 4.51
C SER A 9 -16.33 2.67 5.69
N MET A 10 -15.31 3.53 5.50
CA MET A 10 -14.75 4.31 6.60
C MET A 10 -14.38 5.72 6.15
N LEU A 11 -14.77 6.71 6.97
CA LEU A 11 -14.24 8.07 6.87
C LEU A 11 -13.13 8.27 7.92
N ILE A 12 -11.93 8.58 7.45
CA ILE A 12 -10.77 8.86 8.29
C ILE A 12 -10.43 10.34 8.22
N SER A 13 -10.71 11.07 9.30
CA SER A 13 -10.49 12.52 9.39
C SER A 13 -9.36 12.82 10.35
N VAL A 14 -8.26 13.37 9.84
CA VAL A 14 -7.05 13.63 10.63
C VAL A 14 -6.69 15.12 10.58
N ASN A 15 -6.56 15.75 11.73
CA ASN A 15 -6.14 17.14 11.85
C ASN A 15 -4.64 17.22 12.18
N VAL A 16 -3.89 17.93 11.34
CA VAL A 16 -2.43 18.02 11.43
C VAL A 16 -1.95 19.48 11.34
N PRO A 17 -0.74 19.81 11.83
CA PRO A 17 -0.11 21.11 11.59
C PRO A 17 -0.06 21.46 10.10
N LYS A 18 -0.25 22.73 9.74
CA LYS A 18 -0.37 23.20 8.35
C LYS A 18 0.82 22.87 7.45
N ASN A 19 2.01 22.74 8.02
CA ASN A 19 3.24 22.38 7.32
C ASN A 19 3.40 20.88 7.06
N LEU A 20 2.52 20.04 7.61
CA LEU A 20 2.53 18.60 7.40
C LEU A 20 1.32 18.15 6.58
N LYS A 21 1.42 16.96 6.01
CA LYS A 21 0.33 16.27 5.34
C LYS A 21 -0.01 14.98 6.09
N ASN A 22 -1.27 14.61 6.03
CA ASN A 22 -1.73 13.28 6.41
C ASN A 22 -2.04 12.48 5.15
N ILE A 23 -1.56 11.23 5.11
CA ILE A 23 -1.88 10.23 4.11
C ILE A 23 -2.48 9.02 4.81
N SER A 24 -3.59 8.49 4.27
CA SER A 24 -4.33 7.38 4.85
C SER A 24 -4.95 6.48 3.77
N ASN A 25 -5.74 5.50 4.20
CA ASN A 25 -6.44 4.54 3.35
C ASN A 25 -7.50 5.23 2.46
N GLY A 26 -7.87 4.58 1.37
CA GLY A 26 -8.91 5.06 0.47
C GLY A 26 -8.50 6.32 -0.32
N ARG A 27 -9.49 7.15 -0.69
CA ARG A 27 -9.26 8.36 -1.49
C ARG A 27 -9.42 9.64 -0.68
N LEU A 28 -8.52 10.59 -0.90
CA LEU A 28 -8.64 11.94 -0.32
C LEU A 28 -9.88 12.64 -0.90
N ARG A 29 -10.83 12.96 -0.03
CA ARG A 29 -12.08 13.65 -0.41
C ARG A 29 -12.00 15.15 -0.18
N LYS A 30 -11.30 15.57 0.89
CA LYS A 30 -11.28 16.99 1.27
C LYS A 30 -10.06 17.34 2.10
N VAL A 31 -9.57 18.57 1.91
CA VAL A 31 -8.60 19.19 2.82
C VAL A 31 -9.18 20.52 3.31
N THR A 32 -9.37 20.65 4.60
CA THR A 32 -9.93 21.86 5.22
C THR A 32 -8.88 22.58 6.05
N SER A 33 -8.50 23.79 5.63
CA SER A 33 -7.58 24.64 6.41
C SER A 33 -8.33 25.37 7.53
N LYS A 34 -7.75 25.38 8.71
CA LYS A 34 -8.32 26.05 9.90
C LYS A 34 -7.54 27.32 10.27
N LYS A 35 -8.16 28.21 11.05
CA LYS A 35 -7.54 29.47 11.49
C LYS A 35 -6.38 29.25 12.47
N ASP A 36 -6.36 28.13 13.17
CA ASP A 36 -5.35 27.77 14.17
C ASP A 36 -4.05 27.17 13.56
N GLN A 37 -3.81 27.41 12.26
CA GLN A 37 -2.65 26.89 11.53
C GLN A 37 -2.63 25.36 11.44
N THR A 38 -3.79 24.71 11.42
CA THR A 38 -3.95 23.29 11.17
C THR A 38 -4.71 23.02 9.87
N ARG A 39 -4.65 21.77 9.39
CA ARG A 39 -5.45 21.24 8.28
C ARG A 39 -6.07 19.91 8.66
N THR A 40 -7.31 19.72 8.29
CA THR A 40 -7.97 18.41 8.38
C THR A 40 -7.98 17.76 7.01
N TYR A 41 -7.53 16.53 6.93
CA TYR A 41 -7.58 15.67 5.76
C TYR A 41 -8.69 14.65 5.99
N ASP A 42 -9.62 14.57 5.05
CA ASP A 42 -10.73 13.62 5.05
C ASP A 42 -10.50 12.58 3.96
N TRP A 43 -10.13 11.37 4.35
CA TRP A 43 -9.96 10.21 3.49
C TRP A 43 -11.18 9.30 3.60
N PHE A 44 -11.61 8.73 2.50
CA PHE A 44 -12.76 7.84 2.48
C PHE A 44 -12.39 6.50 1.83
N VAL A 45 -12.61 5.43 2.58
CA VAL A 45 -12.47 4.04 2.15
C VAL A 45 -13.84 3.57 1.72
N SER A 46 -13.97 3.15 0.46
CA SER A 46 -15.24 2.71 -0.15
C SER A 46 -15.47 1.21 0.02
N ASN A 47 -14.40 0.44 0.16
CA ASN A 47 -14.45 -1.01 0.33
C ASN A 47 -14.48 -1.39 1.81
N PRO A 48 -14.97 -2.59 2.17
CA PRO A 48 -14.88 -3.08 3.53
C PRO A 48 -13.45 -3.04 4.06
N ILE A 49 -13.30 -2.60 5.31
CA ILE A 49 -12.00 -2.47 5.97
C ILE A 49 -12.12 -2.79 7.45
N ASN A 50 -11.19 -3.58 7.96
CA ASN A 50 -11.07 -3.83 9.40
C ASN A 50 -10.08 -2.85 10.05
N ASN A 51 -10.05 -2.85 11.39
CA ASN A 51 -9.18 -1.94 12.14
C ASN A 51 -7.68 -2.22 11.98
N TYR A 52 -7.30 -3.45 11.59
CA TYR A 52 -5.92 -3.84 11.29
C TYR A 52 -5.38 -3.12 10.05
N GLY A 53 -6.21 -2.97 9.01
CA GLY A 53 -5.83 -2.34 7.75
C GLY A 53 -5.72 -0.81 7.81
N VAL A 54 -6.19 -0.15 8.88
CA VAL A 54 -6.21 1.32 8.99
C VAL A 54 -4.82 1.87 9.31
N ASN A 55 -4.38 2.88 8.55
CA ASN A 55 -3.16 3.59 8.87
C ASN A 55 -3.30 5.12 8.83
N ILE A 56 -2.40 5.80 9.53
CA ILE A 56 -2.28 7.26 9.57
C ILE A 56 -0.81 7.63 9.46
N ASN A 57 -0.42 8.23 8.33
CA ASN A 57 0.93 8.71 8.09
C ASN A 57 0.94 10.24 8.12
N ILE A 58 1.85 10.85 8.89
CA ILE A 58 1.97 12.30 9.01
C ILE A 58 3.43 12.70 8.75
N GLY A 59 3.65 13.56 7.75
CA GLY A 59 4.99 13.97 7.36
C GLY A 59 5.01 15.07 6.31
N ASP A 60 6.21 15.45 5.87
CA ASP A 60 6.42 16.36 4.73
C ASP A 60 6.34 15.58 3.41
N TYR A 61 5.17 15.03 3.16
CA TYR A 61 4.93 14.22 1.97
C TYR A 61 4.73 15.05 0.71
N VAL A 62 5.27 14.54 -0.39
CA VAL A 62 4.91 14.92 -1.77
C VAL A 62 4.32 13.72 -2.47
N GLY A 63 3.32 13.96 -3.34
CA GLY A 63 2.63 12.89 -4.07
C GLY A 63 3.01 12.91 -5.55
N PHE A 64 2.99 11.74 -6.17
CA PHE A 64 2.96 11.57 -7.62
C PHE A 64 2.09 10.35 -7.95
N SER A 65 1.39 10.42 -9.07
CA SER A 65 0.42 9.40 -9.48
C SER A 65 0.72 8.90 -10.88
N SER A 66 0.30 7.68 -11.14
CA SER A 66 0.21 7.07 -12.46
C SER A 66 -1.08 6.27 -12.56
N GLU A 67 -1.40 5.81 -13.75
CA GLU A 67 -2.58 4.98 -14.01
C GLU A 67 -2.11 3.62 -14.55
N TYR A 68 -2.86 2.59 -14.23
CA TYR A 68 -2.69 1.24 -14.74
C TYR A 68 -4.03 0.75 -15.31
N GLU A 69 -4.04 0.28 -16.54
CA GLU A 69 -5.21 -0.33 -17.16
C GLU A 69 -5.22 -1.82 -16.83
N GLY A 70 -5.98 -2.18 -15.81
CA GLY A 70 -6.08 -3.53 -15.28
C GLY A 70 -7.38 -4.22 -15.67
N GLU A 71 -7.66 -5.38 -15.04
CA GLU A 71 -8.80 -6.24 -15.40
C GLU A 71 -10.16 -5.58 -15.19
N ASN A 72 -10.32 -4.73 -14.17
CA ASN A 72 -11.55 -4.01 -13.88
C ASN A 72 -11.56 -2.54 -14.37
N GLY A 73 -10.66 -2.20 -15.30
CA GLY A 73 -10.53 -0.86 -15.87
C GLY A 73 -9.36 -0.08 -15.31
N LEU A 74 -9.49 1.25 -15.27
CA LEU A 74 -8.39 2.13 -14.88
C LEU A 74 -8.21 2.16 -13.36
N LEU A 75 -7.01 1.79 -12.90
CA LEU A 75 -6.59 1.86 -11.51
C LEU A 75 -5.63 3.03 -11.31
N ASP A 76 -5.98 3.93 -10.39
CA ASP A 76 -5.05 4.98 -9.95
C ASP A 76 -3.98 4.38 -9.01
N ILE A 77 -2.72 4.67 -9.29
CA ILE A 77 -1.58 4.36 -8.44
C ILE A 77 -1.05 5.66 -7.85
N ASP A 78 -1.32 5.87 -6.57
CA ASP A 78 -0.93 7.07 -5.84
C ASP A 78 0.27 6.79 -4.94
N ASN A 79 1.34 7.56 -5.09
CA ASN A 79 2.54 7.38 -4.29
C ASN A 79 2.82 8.64 -3.47
N TYR A 80 3.16 8.46 -2.20
CA TYR A 80 3.49 9.54 -1.28
C TYR A 80 4.84 9.28 -0.61
N VAL A 81 5.78 10.17 -0.83
CA VAL A 81 7.14 10.03 -0.31
C VAL A 81 7.62 11.32 0.33
N LEU A 82 8.67 11.25 1.12
CA LEU A 82 9.31 12.44 1.66
C LEU A 82 9.93 13.27 0.52
N SER A 83 9.83 14.57 0.60
CA SER A 83 10.13 15.49 -0.51
C SER A 83 11.51 15.28 -1.13
N TYR A 84 12.52 14.95 -0.31
CA TYR A 84 13.89 14.72 -0.74
C TYR A 84 14.12 13.37 -1.46
N ASN A 85 13.14 12.46 -1.43
CA ASN A 85 13.21 11.15 -2.09
C ASN A 85 12.37 11.06 -3.39
N LEU A 86 11.70 12.13 -3.80
CA LEU A 86 10.74 12.13 -4.90
C LEU A 86 11.28 11.52 -6.20
N GLU A 87 12.44 11.97 -6.67
CA GLU A 87 12.99 11.49 -7.94
C GLU A 87 13.48 10.02 -7.87
N LYS A 88 14.00 9.64 -6.71
CA LYS A 88 14.37 8.25 -6.44
C LYS A 88 13.15 7.33 -6.45
N ALA A 89 12.08 7.76 -5.80
CA ALA A 89 10.82 7.02 -5.76
C ALA A 89 10.18 6.87 -7.14
N LYS A 90 10.09 7.95 -7.93
CA LYS A 90 9.56 7.90 -9.31
C LYS A 90 10.28 6.89 -10.19
N SER A 91 11.60 6.75 -10.02
CA SER A 91 12.38 5.75 -10.75
C SER A 91 12.11 4.34 -10.25
N HIS A 92 12.06 4.17 -8.94
CA HIS A 92 12.01 2.86 -8.30
C HIS A 92 10.61 2.23 -8.32
N PHE A 93 9.55 3.02 -8.13
CA PHE A 93 8.16 2.54 -8.08
C PHE A 93 7.55 2.22 -9.45
N LYS A 94 8.34 2.26 -10.53
CA LYS A 94 7.97 1.67 -11.82
C LYS A 94 7.71 0.17 -11.74
N GLN A 95 8.13 -0.48 -10.67
CA GLN A 95 7.85 -1.89 -10.39
C GLN A 95 6.39 -2.13 -9.97
N VAL A 96 5.68 -1.10 -9.48
CA VAL A 96 4.32 -1.24 -8.97
C VAL A 96 3.33 -1.72 -10.04
N PRO A 97 3.20 -1.10 -11.22
CA PRO A 97 2.30 -1.62 -12.24
C PRO A 97 2.67 -3.04 -12.71
N MET A 98 3.94 -3.40 -12.74
CA MET A 98 4.38 -4.75 -13.07
C MET A 98 3.92 -5.78 -12.01
N MET A 99 3.98 -5.42 -10.74
CA MET A 99 3.48 -6.25 -9.65
C MET A 99 1.97 -6.44 -9.76
N ILE A 100 1.21 -5.36 -9.99
CA ILE A 100 -0.24 -5.43 -10.12
C ILE A 100 -0.62 -6.32 -11.33
N GLU A 101 0.03 -6.15 -12.48
CA GLU A 101 -0.19 -6.98 -13.67
C GLU A 101 0.04 -8.47 -13.39
N ALA A 102 1.15 -8.82 -12.75
CA ALA A 102 1.45 -10.20 -12.38
C ALA A 102 0.41 -10.78 -11.42
N PHE A 103 0.00 -10.01 -10.41
CA PHE A 103 -0.94 -10.50 -9.42
C PHE A 103 -2.39 -10.54 -9.94
N GLU A 104 -2.80 -9.63 -10.82
CA GLU A 104 -4.07 -9.76 -11.52
C GLU A 104 -4.10 -11.02 -12.38
N TYR A 105 -3.03 -11.33 -13.08
CA TYR A 105 -2.93 -12.56 -13.88
C TYR A 105 -3.09 -13.83 -13.03
N TRP A 106 -2.47 -13.88 -11.84
CA TRP A 106 -2.50 -15.08 -10.99
C TRP A 106 -3.72 -15.16 -10.06
N PHE A 107 -4.23 -14.04 -9.57
CA PHE A 107 -5.20 -13.99 -8.48
C PHE A 107 -6.49 -13.27 -8.84
N GLY A 108 -6.59 -12.71 -10.06
CA GLY A 108 -7.72 -11.89 -10.48
C GLY A 108 -7.56 -10.41 -10.10
N PRO A 109 -8.55 -9.58 -10.44
CA PRO A 109 -8.44 -8.15 -10.39
C PRO A 109 -8.04 -7.62 -9.01
N TYR A 110 -7.30 -6.50 -8.99
CA TYR A 110 -7.00 -5.79 -7.76
C TYR A 110 -8.29 -5.53 -6.97
N PRO A 111 -8.34 -5.87 -5.67
CA PRO A 111 -9.64 -5.91 -4.97
C PRO A 111 -10.23 -4.54 -4.62
N PHE A 112 -9.45 -3.46 -4.62
CA PHE A 112 -9.84 -2.15 -4.08
C PHE A 112 -9.74 -1.01 -5.11
N TYR A 113 -10.23 -1.22 -6.34
CA TYR A 113 -10.18 -0.23 -7.43
C TYR A 113 -10.76 1.13 -7.03
N GLU A 114 -11.85 1.14 -6.25
CA GLU A 114 -12.51 2.35 -5.79
C GLU A 114 -11.64 3.19 -4.86
N ASP A 115 -10.69 2.55 -4.16
CA ASP A 115 -9.85 3.17 -3.13
C ASP A 115 -8.44 3.52 -3.63
N SER A 116 -8.11 3.22 -4.89
CA SER A 116 -6.78 3.31 -5.49
C SER A 116 -5.75 2.36 -4.86
N PHE A 117 -4.61 2.19 -5.52
CA PHE A 117 -3.42 1.57 -4.92
C PHE A 117 -2.47 2.67 -4.44
N LYS A 118 -1.98 2.61 -3.20
CA LYS A 118 -1.04 3.59 -2.67
C LYS A 118 0.19 2.97 -2.05
N ILE A 119 1.35 3.62 -2.26
CA ILE A 119 2.56 3.40 -1.47
C ILE A 119 2.90 4.67 -0.71
N VAL A 120 3.14 4.54 0.59
CA VAL A 120 3.50 5.65 1.49
C VAL A 120 4.86 5.36 2.13
N GLU A 121 5.84 6.22 1.88
CA GLU A 121 7.16 6.10 2.49
C GLU A 121 7.10 6.29 4.00
N VAL A 122 7.75 5.36 4.74
CA VAL A 122 7.81 5.36 6.21
C VAL A 122 9.23 5.01 6.70
N PRO A 123 9.56 5.28 7.99
CA PRO A 123 10.89 4.99 8.54
C PRO A 123 11.08 3.54 9.01
N TYR A 124 10.14 2.65 8.74
CA TYR A 124 10.23 1.20 9.00
C TYR A 124 10.08 0.44 7.67
N LEU A 125 10.29 -0.87 7.68
CA LEU A 125 10.47 -1.67 6.46
C LEU A 125 9.25 -1.65 5.54
N GLY A 126 8.08 -1.98 6.06
CA GLY A 126 6.81 -2.03 5.35
C GLY A 126 5.69 -2.55 6.22
N MET A 127 4.46 -2.44 5.73
CA MET A 127 3.26 -3.00 6.33
C MET A 127 2.11 -2.93 5.32
N GLU A 128 1.27 -3.97 5.32
CA GLU A 128 0.19 -4.23 4.38
C GLU A 128 -1.11 -3.46 4.67
N HIS A 129 -1.05 -2.19 5.02
CA HIS A 129 -2.26 -1.40 5.23
C HIS A 129 -3.12 -1.29 3.96
N GLN A 130 -4.39 -1.67 4.05
CA GLN A 130 -5.31 -1.76 2.91
C GLN A 130 -5.36 -0.47 2.09
N SER A 131 -5.14 -0.57 0.78
CA SER A 131 -5.08 0.55 -0.18
C SER A 131 -4.11 1.68 0.19
N SER A 132 -3.18 1.43 1.11
CA SER A 132 -2.22 2.42 1.64
C SER A 132 -0.98 1.75 2.22
N ILE A 133 -0.34 0.90 1.43
CA ILE A 133 0.86 0.14 1.81
C ILE A 133 1.95 1.09 2.29
N THR A 134 2.57 0.77 3.41
CA THR A 134 3.73 1.54 3.88
C THR A 134 5.04 0.90 3.43
N TYR A 135 6.03 1.71 3.11
CA TYR A 135 7.25 1.32 2.44
C TYR A 135 8.50 2.00 3.03
N GLY A 136 9.51 1.24 3.37
CA GLY A 136 10.78 1.75 3.90
C GLY A 136 12.00 0.91 3.50
N ASN A 137 11.98 0.24 2.33
CA ASN A 137 13.09 -0.56 1.81
C ASN A 137 14.23 0.29 1.17
N GLU A 138 14.27 1.59 1.51
CA GLU A 138 15.31 2.53 1.07
C GLU A 138 15.47 2.66 -0.45
N PHE A 139 14.43 2.30 -1.21
CA PHE A 139 14.43 2.25 -2.68
C PHE A 139 15.54 1.34 -3.23
N LYS A 140 15.66 0.14 -2.66
CA LYS A 140 16.60 -0.90 -3.06
C LYS A 140 15.86 -2.14 -3.50
N ASN A 141 16.37 -2.82 -4.52
CA ASN A 141 15.93 -4.17 -4.84
C ASN A 141 16.39 -5.16 -3.75
N GLY A 142 15.70 -6.29 -3.65
CA GLY A 142 15.91 -7.26 -2.57
C GLY A 142 15.37 -6.75 -1.23
N TYR A 143 15.74 -7.42 -0.18
CA TYR A 143 15.42 -7.05 1.21
C TYR A 143 16.51 -6.14 1.77
N LEU A 144 16.31 -4.83 1.75
CA LEU A 144 17.35 -3.83 2.07
C LEU A 144 18.65 -4.04 1.27
N GLY A 145 18.54 -4.41 -0.01
CA GLY A 145 19.66 -4.68 -0.88
C GLY A 145 20.26 -6.08 -0.76
N ARG A 146 19.64 -6.99 0.01
CA ARG A 146 20.09 -8.38 0.18
C ARG A 146 19.23 -9.35 -0.60
N ASP A 147 19.87 -10.36 -1.17
CA ASP A 147 19.18 -11.49 -1.82
C ASP A 147 18.79 -12.54 -0.77
N LEU A 148 17.51 -12.68 -0.48
CA LEU A 148 17.00 -13.71 0.42
C LEU A 148 16.92 -15.08 -0.24
N SER A 149 16.86 -15.15 -1.58
CA SER A 149 16.77 -16.40 -2.32
C SER A 149 18.08 -17.16 -2.44
N GLY A 150 19.21 -16.46 -2.32
CA GLY A 150 20.56 -17.00 -2.56
C GLY A 150 20.84 -17.37 -4.04
N THR A 151 19.92 -17.00 -4.96
CA THR A 151 20.03 -17.35 -6.39
C THR A 151 20.40 -16.17 -7.29
N GLY A 152 20.39 -14.96 -6.75
CA GLY A 152 20.52 -13.70 -7.47
C GLY A 152 19.18 -13.13 -7.98
N TRP A 153 18.11 -13.91 -8.04
CA TRP A 153 16.79 -13.45 -8.46
C TRP A 153 16.19 -12.45 -7.50
N GLY A 154 16.38 -12.64 -6.18
CA GLY A 154 15.89 -11.72 -5.17
C GLY A 154 16.41 -10.27 -5.26
N LEU A 155 17.44 -10.00 -6.10
CA LEU A 155 17.91 -8.65 -6.38
C LEU A 155 17.32 -8.04 -7.65
N LYS A 156 16.44 -8.75 -8.35
CA LYS A 156 15.81 -8.25 -9.59
C LYS A 156 14.62 -7.34 -9.34
N PHE A 157 14.00 -7.42 -8.17
CA PHE A 157 12.83 -6.66 -7.76
C PHE A 157 12.95 -6.14 -6.33
N ASP A 158 12.12 -5.18 -5.96
CA ASP A 158 12.00 -4.73 -4.57
C ASP A 158 11.08 -5.68 -3.80
N TYR A 159 11.67 -6.40 -2.84
CA TYR A 159 10.98 -7.39 -2.03
C TYR A 159 9.75 -6.81 -1.32
N ILE A 160 9.88 -5.60 -0.75
CA ILE A 160 8.80 -5.00 0.05
C ILE A 160 7.63 -4.55 -0.84
N ILE A 161 7.87 -4.01 -2.03
CA ILE A 161 6.78 -3.66 -2.96
C ILE A 161 5.97 -4.90 -3.32
N ILE A 162 6.65 -6.01 -3.62
CA ILE A 162 5.98 -7.24 -4.05
C ILE A 162 5.28 -7.92 -2.88
N HIS A 163 5.92 -8.02 -1.74
CA HIS A 163 5.38 -8.63 -0.52
C HIS A 163 4.15 -7.86 -0.02
N GLU A 164 4.31 -6.60 0.34
CA GLU A 164 3.21 -5.80 0.87
C GLU A 164 2.08 -5.62 -0.16
N GLY A 165 2.44 -5.54 -1.47
CA GLY A 165 1.47 -5.52 -2.55
C GLY A 165 0.63 -6.80 -2.65
N GLY A 166 1.21 -7.96 -2.42
CA GLY A 166 0.52 -9.25 -2.41
C GLY A 166 -0.51 -9.36 -1.29
N HIS A 167 -0.28 -8.69 -0.19
CA HIS A 167 -1.21 -8.65 0.93
C HIS A 167 -2.54 -7.94 0.62
N GLU A 168 -2.63 -7.14 -0.44
CA GLU A 168 -3.93 -6.60 -0.86
C GLU A 168 -4.90 -7.72 -1.23
N TRP A 169 -4.41 -8.81 -1.85
CA TRP A 169 -5.20 -10.02 -2.11
C TRP A 169 -5.29 -10.92 -0.88
N PHE A 170 -4.16 -11.15 -0.15
CA PHE A 170 -4.06 -12.11 0.96
C PHE A 170 -3.74 -11.41 2.28
N ALA A 171 -4.68 -10.98 2.96
CA ALA A 171 -4.85 -10.33 4.25
C ALA A 171 -5.96 -9.28 4.17
N ASN A 172 -5.89 -8.34 3.21
CA ASN A 172 -6.85 -7.26 3.12
C ASN A 172 -8.17 -7.71 2.46
N ASN A 173 -8.11 -8.46 1.34
CA ASN A 173 -9.29 -9.00 0.68
C ASN A 173 -9.69 -10.38 1.23
N ILE A 174 -8.73 -11.29 1.37
CA ILE A 174 -8.95 -12.63 1.91
C ILE A 174 -8.33 -12.67 3.32
N THR A 175 -9.17 -12.47 4.32
CA THR A 175 -8.78 -12.40 5.74
C THR A 175 -9.18 -13.69 6.47
N TYR A 176 -8.35 -14.13 7.42
CA TYR A 176 -8.69 -15.26 8.28
C TYR A 176 -9.90 -14.95 9.20
N ILE A 177 -10.66 -15.97 9.57
CA ILE A 177 -11.72 -15.88 10.57
C ILE A 177 -11.18 -16.23 11.97
N ASP A 178 -10.30 -17.22 12.05
CA ASP A 178 -9.65 -17.65 13.29
C ASP A 178 -8.16 -17.31 13.26
N ILE A 179 -7.62 -16.80 14.35
CA ILE A 179 -6.19 -16.45 14.47
C ILE A 179 -5.26 -17.63 14.16
N ALA A 180 -5.73 -18.86 14.35
CA ALA A 180 -4.98 -20.06 13.99
C ALA A 180 -4.74 -20.18 12.48
N ASP A 181 -5.56 -19.51 11.66
CA ASP A 181 -5.47 -19.50 10.20
C ASP A 181 -4.71 -18.28 9.66
N MET A 182 -4.13 -17.47 10.51
CA MET A 182 -3.38 -16.25 10.12
C MET A 182 -2.21 -16.53 9.15
N TRP A 183 -1.71 -17.75 9.12
CA TRP A 183 -0.69 -18.19 8.16
C TRP A 183 -1.12 -18.01 6.70
N ILE A 184 -2.43 -17.91 6.42
CA ILE A 184 -2.98 -17.62 5.09
C ILE A 184 -2.43 -16.28 4.55
N HIS A 185 -2.33 -15.27 5.40
CA HIS A 185 -1.81 -13.96 5.00
C HIS A 185 -0.36 -14.09 4.51
N GLU A 186 0.54 -14.51 5.37
CA GLU A 186 1.96 -14.58 5.06
C GLU A 186 2.31 -15.71 4.09
N GLY A 187 1.67 -16.87 4.23
CA GLY A 187 1.97 -18.06 3.43
C GLY A 187 1.66 -17.85 1.94
N PHE A 188 0.49 -17.31 1.62
CA PHE A 188 0.12 -17.02 0.24
C PHE A 188 0.88 -15.81 -0.31
N THR A 189 1.10 -14.79 0.50
CA THR A 189 1.89 -13.62 0.08
C THR A 189 3.35 -13.99 -0.18
N ALA A 190 3.98 -14.81 0.67
CA ALA A 190 5.33 -15.32 0.40
C ALA A 190 5.38 -16.22 -0.86
N TYR A 191 4.30 -16.95 -1.16
CA TYR A 191 4.20 -17.70 -2.40
C TYR A 191 4.06 -16.79 -3.64
N SER A 192 3.32 -15.68 -3.51
CA SER A 192 3.14 -14.72 -4.60
C SER A 192 4.44 -14.08 -5.08
N GLU A 193 5.42 -13.93 -4.21
CA GLU A 193 6.77 -13.43 -4.57
C GLU A 193 7.46 -14.31 -5.61
N ASN A 194 7.23 -15.63 -5.55
CA ASN A 194 7.76 -16.56 -6.54
C ASN A 194 6.99 -16.48 -7.85
N LEU A 195 5.67 -16.33 -7.80
CA LEU A 195 4.83 -16.18 -9.00
C LEU A 195 5.09 -14.88 -9.74
N PHE A 196 5.54 -13.83 -9.06
CA PHE A 196 5.94 -12.57 -9.69
C PHE A 196 7.16 -12.75 -10.63
N LEU A 197 7.98 -13.77 -10.38
CA LEU A 197 9.19 -14.04 -11.18
C LEU A 197 8.95 -14.97 -12.38
N ASP A 198 7.80 -15.64 -12.45
CA ASP A 198 7.42 -16.54 -13.55
C ASP A 198 6.82 -15.78 -14.74
#